data_e4248437513b69cc2fd604dd3e846b2e
#
_entry.id   e4248437513b69cc2fd604dd3e846b2e
#
_cell.length_a   1.000
_cell.length_b   1.000
_cell.length_c   1.000
_cell.angle_alpha   90.00
_cell.angle_beta   90.00
_cell.angle_gamma   90.00
#
_symmetry.space_group_name_H-M   'P 1'
#
loop_
_entity.id
_entity.type
_entity.pdbx_description
1 polymer ?
#
loop_
_entity_poly.entity_id
_entity_poly.type
_entity_poly.pdbx_seq_one_letter_code
_entity_poly.pdbx_strand_id
1 'polypeptide(L)'
;LLFSIILIIAIVISNNSKQKKIDYHWENPSVFQINREKPRSHFFPFESKKLAIENDITTSKYYQSLNGEWKFHFAKNPGQRPKGFERLNYDLKNWGKIKVPGHWEMQGYSVPIYLDEEYPFKPDPPKVPHGYNTVGSYVKTFEVMSTWKERDVFIHFSGVRSAFYVWLNGIFVGYSQGSKTPAEFEITDLLKKGTNKIAVEVYRFSDGSYLEGQDT
;
A
#
# COMPACT_ATOMS: atom_id res chain seq x y z
N LEU A 1 18.35 -15.25 -75.56
CA LEU A 1 18.15 -14.16 -74.56
C LEU A 1 17.30 -14.71 -73.43
N LEU A 2 17.94 -15.13 -72.33
CA LEU A 2 17.24 -15.49 -71.09
C LEU A 2 17.02 -14.22 -70.28
N PHE A 3 15.76 -13.91 -70.01
CA PHE A 3 15.42 -12.89 -68.99
C PHE A 3 15.25 -13.57 -67.65
N SER A 4 16.20 -13.32 -66.72
CA SER A 4 16.07 -13.71 -65.33
C SER A 4 15.24 -12.69 -64.59
N ILE A 5 14.06 -13.08 -64.12
CA ILE A 5 13.20 -12.28 -63.25
C ILE A 5 13.68 -12.53 -61.81
N ILE A 6 14.32 -11.54 -61.19
CA ILE A 6 14.65 -11.57 -59.77
C ILE A 6 13.42 -11.10 -59.00
N LEU A 7 12.77 -12.04 -58.31
CA LEU A 7 11.67 -11.75 -57.41
C LEU A 7 12.22 -11.31 -56.06
N ILE A 8 12.20 -10.01 -55.77
CA ILE A 8 12.55 -9.48 -54.45
C ILE A 8 11.34 -9.66 -53.51
N ILE A 9 11.41 -10.66 -52.65
CA ILE A 9 10.43 -10.84 -51.54
C ILE A 9 10.85 -9.92 -50.43
N ALA A 10 10.17 -8.78 -50.27
CA ALA A 10 10.31 -7.92 -49.10
C ALA A 10 9.58 -8.58 -47.91
N ILE A 11 10.31 -9.19 -47.01
CA ILE A 11 9.78 -9.66 -45.74
C ILE A 11 9.58 -8.43 -44.85
N VAL A 12 8.35 -7.94 -44.76
CA VAL A 12 7.94 -6.95 -43.78
C VAL A 12 7.87 -7.69 -42.44
N ILE A 13 8.95 -7.64 -41.67
CA ILE A 13 8.93 -8.08 -40.25
C ILE A 13 8.14 -7.01 -39.50
N SER A 14 6.85 -7.25 -39.33
CA SER A 14 6.03 -6.49 -38.38
C SER A 14 6.53 -6.80 -36.96
N ASN A 15 7.40 -5.95 -36.45
CA ASN A 15 7.76 -5.95 -35.04
C ASN A 15 6.55 -5.49 -34.23
N ASN A 16 5.57 -6.37 -34.05
CA ASN A 16 4.60 -6.26 -32.98
C ASN A 16 5.32 -6.51 -31.64
N SER A 17 6.09 -5.54 -31.19
CA SER A 17 6.47 -5.46 -29.79
C SER A 17 5.16 -5.23 -29.03
N LYS A 18 4.49 -6.31 -28.61
CA LYS A 18 3.45 -6.24 -27.58
C LYS A 18 4.12 -5.59 -26.38
N GLN A 19 3.95 -4.28 -26.25
CA GLN A 19 4.34 -3.56 -25.07
C GLN A 19 3.70 -4.31 -23.92
N LYS A 20 4.52 -4.93 -23.06
CA LYS A 20 4.05 -5.73 -21.92
C LYS A 20 3.21 -4.78 -21.08
N LYS A 21 1.87 -4.94 -21.15
CA LYS A 21 0.94 -4.11 -20.41
C LYS A 21 1.34 -4.26 -18.95
N ILE A 22 1.83 -3.19 -18.34
CA ILE A 22 2.14 -3.19 -16.91
C ILE A 22 0.78 -3.19 -16.23
N ASP A 23 0.46 -4.34 -15.65
CA ASP A 23 -0.82 -4.53 -14.94
C ASP A 23 -0.59 -4.05 -13.50
N TYR A 24 -1.06 -2.85 -13.21
CA TYR A 24 -0.99 -2.29 -11.86
C TYR A 24 -2.11 -2.91 -11.01
N HIS A 25 -1.82 -3.42 -9.83
CA HIS A 25 -2.82 -3.99 -8.93
C HIS A 25 -3.92 -2.96 -8.62
N TRP A 26 -3.55 -1.69 -8.45
CA TRP A 26 -4.49 -0.60 -8.17
C TRP A 26 -5.34 -0.13 -9.38
N GLU A 27 -5.26 -0.84 -10.51
CA GLU A 27 -6.13 -0.71 -11.70
C GLU A 27 -6.65 -2.08 -12.16
N ASN A 28 -6.57 -3.09 -11.30
CA ASN A 28 -7.01 -4.45 -11.62
C ASN A 28 -8.07 -4.94 -10.63
N PRO A 29 -9.37 -4.88 -10.97
CA PRO A 29 -10.45 -5.30 -10.08
C PRO A 29 -10.39 -6.76 -9.62
N SER A 30 -9.61 -7.59 -10.31
CA SER A 30 -9.38 -8.98 -9.89
C SER A 30 -8.35 -9.11 -8.76
N VAL A 31 -7.63 -8.03 -8.42
CA VAL A 31 -6.56 -8.03 -7.42
C VAL A 31 -6.79 -6.91 -6.40
N PHE A 32 -7.81 -7.08 -5.57
CA PHE A 32 -8.10 -6.12 -4.50
C PHE A 32 -7.36 -6.39 -3.18
N GLN A 33 -6.68 -7.55 -3.08
CA GLN A 33 -5.84 -7.93 -1.94
C GLN A 33 -4.80 -8.97 -2.33
N ILE A 34 -3.66 -8.98 -1.62
CA ILE A 34 -2.62 -10.01 -1.67
C ILE A 34 -2.16 -10.27 -0.25
N ASN A 35 -2.16 -11.53 0.20
CA ASN A 35 -1.74 -11.97 1.54
C ASN A 35 -2.48 -11.28 2.70
N ARG A 36 -3.62 -10.64 2.46
CA ARG A 36 -4.44 -10.07 3.51
C ARG A 36 -5.24 -11.17 4.19
N GLU A 37 -5.31 -11.13 5.52
CA GLU A 37 -6.15 -12.02 6.31
C GLU A 37 -7.63 -11.89 5.95
N LYS A 38 -8.37 -12.98 6.14
CA LYS A 38 -9.82 -12.98 5.93
C LYS A 38 -10.48 -12.01 6.90
N PRO A 39 -11.47 -11.23 6.45
CA PRO A 39 -12.23 -10.36 7.34
C PRO A 39 -12.85 -11.17 8.49
N ARG A 40 -12.74 -10.62 9.70
CA ARG A 40 -13.28 -11.23 10.93
C ARG A 40 -13.85 -10.15 11.85
N SER A 41 -14.63 -10.57 12.81
CA SER A 41 -15.07 -9.69 13.90
C SER A 41 -13.87 -9.15 14.66
N HIS A 42 -13.93 -7.88 15.01
CA HIS A 42 -12.87 -7.21 15.75
C HIS A 42 -12.80 -7.75 17.18
N PHE A 43 -11.61 -8.17 17.60
CA PHE A 43 -11.34 -8.55 18.99
C PHE A 43 -9.86 -8.35 19.31
N PHE A 44 -9.55 -8.19 20.59
CA PHE A 44 -8.19 -8.12 21.06
C PHE A 44 -7.97 -9.11 22.21
N PRO A 45 -6.82 -9.79 22.24
CA PRO A 45 -6.46 -10.65 23.36
C PRO A 45 -5.98 -9.82 24.54
N PHE A 46 -6.33 -10.27 25.76
CA PHE A 46 -5.85 -9.73 27.01
C PHE A 46 -5.33 -10.86 27.90
N GLU A 47 -4.42 -10.55 28.83
CA GLU A 47 -3.80 -11.53 29.70
C GLU A 47 -4.74 -11.99 30.84
N SER A 48 -5.80 -11.21 31.12
CA SER A 48 -6.74 -11.54 32.17
C SER A 48 -8.15 -11.06 31.88
N LYS A 49 -9.13 -11.72 32.49
CA LYS A 49 -10.54 -11.32 32.43
C LYS A 49 -10.74 -9.87 32.91
N LYS A 50 -9.99 -9.42 33.91
CA LYS A 50 -10.07 -8.04 34.42
C LYS A 50 -9.72 -7.05 33.32
N LEU A 51 -8.57 -7.19 32.65
CA LEU A 51 -8.15 -6.31 31.55
C LEU A 51 -9.10 -6.37 30.36
N ALA A 52 -9.64 -7.54 30.07
CA ALA A 52 -10.64 -7.69 29.00
C ALA A 52 -11.94 -6.93 29.30
N ILE A 53 -12.37 -6.88 30.57
CA ILE A 53 -13.56 -6.11 30.99
C ILE A 53 -13.28 -4.60 30.94
N GLU A 54 -12.08 -4.16 31.35
CA GLU A 54 -11.64 -2.77 31.24
C GLU A 54 -11.55 -2.30 29.78
N ASN A 55 -11.32 -3.22 28.84
CA ASN A 55 -11.33 -3.02 27.40
C ASN A 55 -10.41 -1.90 26.90
N ASP A 56 -9.32 -1.65 27.62
CA ASP A 56 -8.26 -0.75 27.16
C ASP A 56 -7.13 -1.56 26.53
N ILE A 57 -7.11 -1.60 25.20
CA ILE A 57 -6.13 -2.36 24.41
C ILE A 57 -4.69 -1.93 24.72
N THR A 58 -4.46 -0.68 25.12
CA THR A 58 -3.11 -0.16 25.38
C THR A 58 -2.48 -0.79 26.62
N THR A 59 -3.28 -1.44 27.45
CA THR A 59 -2.82 -2.17 28.66
C THR A 59 -2.41 -3.61 28.37
N SER A 60 -2.77 -4.14 27.17
CA SER A 60 -2.45 -5.50 26.79
C SER A 60 -0.98 -5.66 26.37
N LYS A 61 -0.30 -6.69 26.85
CA LYS A 61 1.03 -7.10 26.39
C LYS A 61 1.02 -7.69 24.98
N TYR A 62 -0.16 -7.94 24.43
CA TYR A 62 -0.34 -8.48 23.08
C TYR A 62 -0.58 -7.39 22.05
N TYR A 63 -0.46 -6.13 22.44
CA TYR A 63 -0.66 -4.99 21.57
C TYR A 63 0.52 -4.02 21.61
N GLN A 64 0.90 -3.54 20.45
CA GLN A 64 1.88 -2.47 20.29
C GLN A 64 1.40 -1.49 19.22
N SER A 65 1.23 -0.23 19.62
CA SER A 65 0.86 0.83 18.68
C SER A 65 2.05 1.25 17.83
N LEU A 66 1.86 1.29 16.52
CA LEU A 66 2.78 1.91 15.57
C LEU A 66 2.37 3.35 15.21
N ASN A 67 1.34 3.90 15.85
CA ASN A 67 0.93 5.29 15.70
C ASN A 67 2.06 6.26 16.05
N GLY A 68 1.87 7.53 15.70
CA GLY A 68 2.83 8.60 15.96
C GLY A 68 3.59 9.01 14.71
N GLU A 69 4.84 9.44 14.87
CA GLU A 69 5.65 9.97 13.77
C GLU A 69 6.26 8.85 12.91
N TRP A 70 6.15 9.03 11.58
CA TRP A 70 6.76 8.19 10.56
C TRP A 70 7.64 9.04 9.63
N LYS A 71 8.69 8.48 9.08
CA LYS A 71 9.38 9.03 7.92
C LYS A 71 8.46 8.99 6.73
N PHE A 72 8.43 10.09 5.94
CA PHE A 72 7.46 10.25 4.86
C PHE A 72 8.05 10.93 3.62
N HIS A 73 7.68 10.39 2.47
CA HIS A 73 7.95 11.02 1.16
C HIS A 73 6.65 11.11 0.38
N PHE A 74 6.34 12.32 -0.08
CA PHE A 74 5.18 12.59 -0.92
C PHE A 74 5.58 12.70 -2.38
N ALA A 75 4.94 11.93 -3.26
CA ALA A 75 5.12 12.00 -4.70
C ALA A 75 3.81 12.45 -5.38
N LYS A 76 3.91 13.36 -6.35
CA LYS A 76 2.74 13.90 -7.06
C LYS A 76 2.08 12.87 -7.98
N ASN A 77 2.80 11.82 -8.36
CA ASN A 77 2.31 10.72 -9.19
C ASN A 77 3.15 9.46 -9.00
N PRO A 78 2.67 8.28 -9.46
CA PRO A 78 3.38 7.01 -9.29
C PRO A 78 4.77 6.96 -9.94
N GLY A 79 5.00 7.73 -11.00
CA GLY A 79 6.30 7.79 -11.68
C GLY A 79 7.41 8.45 -10.85
N GLN A 80 7.03 9.33 -9.92
CA GLN A 80 7.95 10.11 -9.08
C GLN A 80 8.18 9.49 -7.69
N ARG A 81 7.51 8.37 -7.37
CA ARG A 81 7.69 7.74 -6.07
C ARG A 81 9.10 7.16 -5.91
N PRO A 82 9.66 7.14 -4.70
CA PRO A 82 10.96 6.54 -4.44
C PRO A 82 10.88 5.01 -4.68
N LYS A 83 11.78 4.49 -5.51
CA LYS A 83 11.87 3.05 -5.77
C LYS A 83 12.87 2.40 -4.82
N GLY A 84 12.55 1.23 -4.30
CA GLY A 84 13.44 0.46 -3.44
C GLY A 84 13.54 1.01 -2.01
N PHE A 85 12.65 1.90 -1.60
CA PHE A 85 12.66 2.51 -0.27
C PHE A 85 12.35 1.50 0.86
N GLU A 86 11.76 0.39 0.51
CA GLU A 86 11.50 -0.74 1.41
C GLU A 86 12.78 -1.42 1.89
N ARG A 87 13.89 -1.32 1.13
CA ARG A 87 15.17 -1.95 1.46
C ARG A 87 15.74 -1.42 2.77
N LEU A 88 16.41 -2.28 3.53
CA LEU A 88 16.95 -1.94 4.85
C LEU A 88 17.97 -0.79 4.80
N ASN A 89 18.79 -0.74 3.76
CA ASN A 89 19.88 0.24 3.59
C ASN A 89 19.48 1.50 2.79
N TYR A 90 18.17 1.71 2.53
CA TYR A 90 17.73 2.90 1.82
C TYR A 90 17.93 4.16 2.65
N ASP A 91 18.51 5.20 2.06
CA ASP A 91 18.76 6.48 2.74
C ASP A 91 17.48 7.32 2.90
N LEU A 92 17.07 7.54 4.14
CA LEU A 92 15.90 8.31 4.52
C LEU A 92 16.23 9.72 5.04
N LYS A 93 17.49 10.20 4.90
CA LYS A 93 17.93 11.48 5.49
C LYS A 93 17.09 12.67 5.03
N ASN A 94 16.74 12.71 3.74
CA ASN A 94 15.98 13.79 3.14
C ASN A 94 14.47 13.60 3.19
N TRP A 95 13.99 12.58 3.90
CA TRP A 95 12.56 12.35 4.06
C TRP A 95 11.98 13.25 5.13
N GLY A 96 10.79 13.78 4.86
CA GLY A 96 9.98 14.47 5.85
C GLY A 96 9.46 13.53 6.93
N LYS A 97 8.56 14.06 7.73
CA LYS A 97 7.87 13.35 8.80
C LYS A 97 6.37 13.58 8.66
N ILE A 98 5.59 12.58 9.03
CA ILE A 98 4.14 12.64 9.06
C ILE A 98 3.61 11.96 10.30
N LYS A 99 2.52 12.48 10.87
CA LYS A 99 1.82 11.85 11.99
C LYS A 99 0.82 10.82 11.47
N VAL A 100 0.86 9.62 12.02
CA VAL A 100 -0.07 8.52 11.73
C VAL A 100 -0.79 8.17 13.04
N PRO A 101 -2.13 8.00 13.03
CA PRO A 101 -3.04 8.19 11.91
C PRO A 101 -3.20 9.66 11.54
N GLY A 102 -3.55 9.91 10.28
CA GLY A 102 -3.83 11.25 9.78
C GLY A 102 -3.85 11.32 8.26
N HIS A 103 -4.54 12.33 7.77
CA HIS A 103 -4.57 12.64 6.34
C HIS A 103 -3.37 13.51 5.99
N TRP A 104 -2.67 13.19 4.92
CA TRP A 104 -1.51 13.96 4.47
C TRP A 104 -1.89 15.38 4.01
N GLU A 105 -3.11 15.57 3.48
CA GLU A 105 -3.64 16.87 3.11
C GLU A 105 -3.73 17.83 4.30
N MET A 106 -4.09 17.31 5.48
CA MET A 106 -4.16 18.09 6.73
C MET A 106 -2.80 18.38 7.34
N GLN A 107 -1.73 17.78 6.78
CA GLN A 107 -0.36 17.93 7.25
C GLN A 107 0.53 18.67 6.22
N GLY A 108 -0.10 19.37 5.26
CA GLY A 108 0.60 20.23 4.30
C GLY A 108 1.05 19.53 3.01
N TYR A 109 0.61 18.29 2.79
CA TYR A 109 0.89 17.56 1.56
C TYR A 109 -0.38 17.47 0.70
N SER A 110 -0.37 18.08 -0.50
CA SER A 110 -1.54 18.15 -1.38
C SER A 110 -2.68 19.03 -0.81
N VAL A 111 -3.84 18.95 -1.42
CA VAL A 111 -5.05 19.67 -1.03
C VAL A 111 -6.19 18.69 -0.75
N PRO A 112 -7.06 18.98 0.24
CA PRO A 112 -8.28 18.22 0.44
C PRO A 112 -9.14 18.30 -0.83
N ILE A 113 -9.75 17.17 -1.19
CA ILE A 113 -10.73 17.10 -2.26
C ILE A 113 -12.03 16.65 -1.59
N TYR A 114 -13.05 17.47 -1.71
CA TYR A 114 -14.41 17.14 -1.33
C TYR A 114 -15.21 16.90 -2.60
N LEU A 115 -15.76 15.72 -2.74
CA LEU A 115 -16.52 15.30 -3.91
C LEU A 115 -17.65 14.39 -3.42
N ASP A 116 -18.83 14.90 -3.51
CA ASP A 116 -20.06 14.19 -3.17
C ASP A 116 -20.87 13.79 -4.41
N GLU A 117 -20.71 14.51 -5.53
CA GLU A 117 -21.49 14.29 -6.74
C GLU A 117 -20.65 13.81 -7.95
N GLU A 118 -19.33 14.09 -7.97
CA GLU A 118 -18.48 13.81 -9.14
C GLU A 118 -17.13 13.16 -8.76
N TYR A 119 -16.57 12.37 -9.68
CA TYR A 119 -15.19 11.89 -9.53
C TYR A 119 -14.20 13.03 -9.70
N PRO A 120 -13.04 13.03 -8.97
CA PRO A 120 -12.01 14.06 -9.09
C PRO A 120 -11.26 14.02 -10.42
N PHE A 121 -11.67 13.15 -11.33
CA PHE A 121 -11.08 12.94 -12.64
C PHE A 121 -12.12 12.35 -13.61
N LYS A 122 -11.85 12.48 -14.91
CA LYS A 122 -12.71 11.85 -15.91
C LYS A 122 -12.73 10.33 -15.73
N PRO A 123 -13.90 9.73 -15.50
CA PRO A 123 -14.02 8.28 -15.32
C PRO A 123 -13.58 7.48 -16.54
N ASP A 124 -12.75 6.44 -16.32
CA ASP A 124 -12.34 5.42 -17.30
C ASP A 124 -12.08 4.09 -16.57
N PRO A 125 -13.09 3.52 -15.87
CA PRO A 125 -12.90 2.31 -15.06
C PRO A 125 -12.31 1.14 -15.86
N PRO A 126 -11.36 0.38 -15.30
CA PRO A 126 -10.83 0.45 -13.92
C PRO A 126 -9.64 1.40 -13.77
N LYS A 127 -9.28 2.17 -14.79
CA LYS A 127 -8.11 3.03 -14.79
C LYS A 127 -8.31 4.28 -13.96
N VAL A 128 -7.23 4.75 -13.35
CA VAL A 128 -7.16 6.02 -12.64
C VAL A 128 -6.03 6.89 -13.24
N PRO A 129 -6.09 8.23 -13.09
CA PRO A 129 -5.14 9.13 -13.76
C PRO A 129 -3.72 9.01 -13.19
N HIS A 130 -2.78 8.45 -13.95
CA HIS A 130 -1.39 8.27 -13.52
C HIS A 130 -0.66 9.60 -13.25
N GLY A 131 -0.97 10.66 -13.99
CA GLY A 131 -0.35 11.97 -13.79
C GLY A 131 -0.79 12.70 -12.53
N TYR A 132 -1.89 12.26 -11.92
CA TYR A 132 -2.56 12.95 -10.81
C TYR A 132 -2.78 12.03 -9.58
N ASN A 133 -2.41 10.77 -9.64
CA ASN A 133 -2.51 9.82 -8.55
C ASN A 133 -1.33 10.00 -7.58
N THR A 134 -1.50 10.76 -6.53
CA THR A 134 -0.44 11.02 -5.55
C THR A 134 -0.10 9.76 -4.76
N VAL A 135 1.17 9.62 -4.37
CA VAL A 135 1.69 8.47 -3.64
C VAL A 135 2.40 8.91 -2.38
N GLY A 136 2.00 8.35 -1.25
CA GLY A 136 2.69 8.51 0.02
C GLY A 136 3.54 7.28 0.32
N SER A 137 4.85 7.47 0.55
CA SER A 137 5.74 6.43 1.02
C SER A 137 6.09 6.67 2.48
N TYR A 138 5.83 5.67 3.32
CA TYR A 138 5.97 5.75 4.77
C TYR A 138 6.98 4.73 5.26
N VAL A 139 7.81 5.10 6.22
CA VAL A 139 8.76 4.19 6.87
C VAL A 139 8.78 4.43 8.38
N LYS A 140 8.73 3.35 9.15
CA LYS A 140 8.94 3.35 10.59
C LYS A 140 9.81 2.19 11.02
N THR A 141 10.58 2.38 12.06
CA THR A 141 11.28 1.30 12.77
C THR A 141 10.59 1.04 14.11
N PHE A 142 10.57 -0.21 14.52
CA PHE A 142 10.02 -0.64 15.80
C PHE A 142 10.75 -1.88 16.31
N GLU A 143 10.62 -2.14 17.59
CA GLU A 143 11.14 -3.36 18.21
C GLU A 143 9.99 -4.24 18.67
N VAL A 144 10.15 -5.54 18.52
CA VAL A 144 9.14 -6.53 18.94
C VAL A 144 9.32 -6.81 20.42
N MET A 145 8.23 -6.87 21.14
CA MET A 145 8.24 -7.26 22.54
C MET A 145 8.72 -8.70 22.70
N SER A 146 9.60 -8.95 23.66
CA SER A 146 10.11 -10.29 23.96
C SER A 146 9.01 -11.29 24.39
N THR A 147 7.89 -10.78 24.86
CA THR A 147 6.68 -11.53 25.26
C THR A 147 5.92 -12.16 24.07
N TRP A 148 6.27 -11.79 22.84
CA TRP A 148 5.60 -12.31 21.62
C TRP A 148 6.28 -13.52 21.01
N LYS A 149 7.33 -14.02 21.63
CA LYS A 149 7.96 -15.28 21.23
C LYS A 149 6.92 -16.42 21.21
N GLU A 150 6.95 -17.21 20.13
CA GLU A 150 6.01 -18.34 19.92
C GLU A 150 4.53 -17.93 19.77
N ARG A 151 4.29 -16.70 19.27
CA ARG A 151 2.95 -16.20 18.94
C ARG A 151 2.88 -15.80 17.49
N ASP A 152 1.71 -15.97 16.91
CA ASP A 152 1.40 -15.36 15.62
C ASP A 152 1.23 -13.86 15.81
N VAL A 153 1.92 -13.09 14.98
CA VAL A 153 1.94 -11.64 15.04
C VAL A 153 1.33 -11.08 13.77
N PHE A 154 0.35 -10.22 13.94
CA PHE A 154 -0.36 -9.57 12.84
C PHE A 154 -0.11 -8.07 12.89
N ILE A 155 0.06 -7.46 11.70
CA ILE A 155 -0.03 -6.02 11.57
C ILE A 155 -1.43 -5.64 11.13
N HIS A 156 -2.03 -4.68 11.85
CA HIS A 156 -3.38 -4.22 11.62
C HIS A 156 -3.38 -2.76 11.15
N PHE A 157 -4.05 -2.52 10.02
CA PHE A 157 -4.35 -1.19 9.50
C PHE A 157 -5.85 -0.97 9.61
N SER A 158 -6.29 0.00 10.42
CA SER A 158 -7.72 0.28 10.65
C SER A 158 -8.41 0.87 9.42
N GLY A 159 -7.66 1.50 8.53
CA GLY A 159 -8.12 2.02 7.26
C GLY A 159 -7.02 2.77 6.53
N VAL A 160 -6.86 2.52 5.24
CA VAL A 160 -5.88 3.19 4.36
C VAL A 160 -6.53 3.51 3.02
N ARG A 161 -6.58 4.78 2.65
CA ARG A 161 -7.20 5.23 1.39
C ARG A 161 -6.16 5.48 0.32
N SER A 162 -6.32 4.94 -0.88
CA SER A 162 -7.33 4.01 -1.39
C SER A 162 -6.76 2.60 -1.50
N ALA A 163 -5.48 2.45 -1.90
CA ALA A 163 -4.76 1.20 -2.04
C ALA A 163 -3.37 1.32 -1.42
N PHE A 164 -2.84 0.23 -0.90
CA PHE A 164 -1.51 0.27 -0.31
C PHE A 164 -0.77 -1.07 -0.39
N TYR A 165 0.56 -0.96 -0.42
CA TYR A 165 1.50 -2.06 -0.32
C TYR A 165 2.25 -1.99 1.00
N VAL A 166 2.60 -3.14 1.55
CA VAL A 166 3.34 -3.26 2.81
C VAL A 166 4.58 -4.13 2.61
N TRP A 167 5.69 -3.70 3.20
CA TRP A 167 6.93 -4.48 3.31
C TRP A 167 7.41 -4.47 4.76
N LEU A 168 7.95 -5.59 5.20
CA LEU A 168 8.65 -5.70 6.49
C LEU A 168 10.07 -6.20 6.25
N ASN A 169 11.05 -5.47 6.76
CA ASN A 169 12.47 -5.80 6.61
C ASN A 169 12.94 -5.97 5.16
N GLY A 170 12.28 -5.28 4.21
CA GLY A 170 12.57 -5.36 2.78
C GLY A 170 11.83 -6.48 2.05
N ILE A 171 11.07 -7.31 2.76
CA ILE A 171 10.29 -8.42 2.21
C ILE A 171 8.86 -7.94 2.01
N PHE A 172 8.28 -8.25 0.85
CA PHE A 172 6.89 -7.93 0.55
C PHE A 172 5.95 -8.72 1.48
N VAL A 173 5.08 -8.00 2.18
CA VAL A 173 4.05 -8.55 3.07
C VAL A 173 2.75 -8.74 2.32
N GLY A 174 2.23 -7.67 1.72
CA GLY A 174 0.95 -7.75 1.04
C GLY A 174 0.46 -6.44 0.45
N TYR A 175 -0.76 -6.52 -0.10
CA TYR A 175 -1.47 -5.42 -0.74
C TYR A 175 -2.94 -5.42 -0.32
N SER A 176 -3.54 -4.26 -0.19
CA SER A 176 -4.98 -4.14 0.08
C SER A 176 -5.57 -2.86 -0.51
N GLN A 177 -6.85 -2.96 -0.86
CA GLN A 177 -7.77 -1.86 -1.13
C GLN A 177 -8.93 -1.89 -0.12
N GLY A 178 -9.77 -0.86 -0.12
CA GLY A 178 -10.92 -0.74 0.77
C GLY A 178 -10.66 0.26 1.90
N SER A 179 -10.82 1.54 1.59
CA SER A 179 -10.42 2.69 2.42
C SER A 179 -11.00 2.71 3.83
N LYS A 180 -12.22 2.18 4.00
CA LYS A 180 -13.00 2.24 5.25
C LYS A 180 -13.05 0.91 5.98
N THR A 181 -12.31 -0.10 5.49
CA THR A 181 -12.26 -1.43 6.09
C THR A 181 -10.86 -1.74 6.59
N PRO A 182 -10.72 -2.44 7.72
CA PRO A 182 -9.42 -2.84 8.22
C PRO A 182 -8.75 -3.88 7.32
N ALA A 183 -7.42 -3.86 7.34
CA ALA A 183 -6.60 -4.88 6.70
C ALA A 183 -5.58 -5.43 7.70
N GLU A 184 -5.49 -6.74 7.78
CA GLU A 184 -4.52 -7.45 8.62
C GLU A 184 -3.61 -8.32 7.76
N PHE A 185 -2.35 -8.43 8.18
CA PHE A 185 -1.36 -9.29 7.54
C PHE A 185 -0.57 -10.02 8.62
N GLU A 186 -0.41 -11.32 8.47
CA GLU A 186 0.51 -12.08 9.30
C GLU A 186 1.96 -11.73 8.96
N ILE A 187 2.76 -11.45 10.00
CA ILE A 187 4.16 -11.03 9.83
C ILE A 187 5.13 -11.85 10.69
N THR A 188 4.68 -12.91 11.31
CA THR A 188 5.42 -13.73 12.28
C THR A 188 6.80 -14.12 11.77
N ASP A 189 6.88 -14.74 10.60
CA ASP A 189 8.12 -15.26 10.00
C ASP A 189 9.03 -14.16 9.43
N LEU A 190 8.53 -12.95 9.31
CA LEU A 190 9.27 -11.80 8.77
C LEU A 190 9.91 -10.94 9.86
N LEU A 191 9.53 -11.15 11.12
CA LEU A 191 10.05 -10.42 12.26
C LEU A 191 11.48 -10.86 12.61
N LYS A 192 12.28 -9.89 13.01
CA LYS A 192 13.65 -10.11 13.48
C LYS A 192 13.77 -9.72 14.94
N LYS A 193 14.68 -10.34 15.65
CA LYS A 193 15.08 -9.89 16.99
C LYS A 193 15.68 -8.48 16.90
N GLY A 194 15.24 -7.57 17.76
CA GLY A 194 15.65 -6.15 17.76
C GLY A 194 14.84 -5.33 16.76
N THR A 195 15.50 -4.41 16.08
CA THR A 195 14.84 -3.41 15.23
C THR A 195 14.31 -4.02 13.94
N ASN A 196 13.04 -3.79 13.68
CA ASN A 196 12.33 -4.10 12.43
C ASN A 196 11.99 -2.80 11.69
N LYS A 197 12.01 -2.86 10.36
CA LYS A 197 11.64 -1.74 9.48
C LYS A 197 10.39 -2.09 8.71
N ILE A 198 9.31 -1.34 8.95
CA ILE A 198 8.11 -1.40 8.13
C ILE A 198 8.15 -0.28 7.09
N ALA A 199 7.74 -0.60 5.86
CA ALA A 199 7.57 0.33 4.77
C ALA A 199 6.16 0.17 4.18
N VAL A 200 5.49 1.29 3.90
CA VAL A 200 4.13 1.30 3.34
C VAL A 200 4.09 2.30 2.20
N GLU A 201 3.52 1.88 1.06
CA GLU A 201 3.30 2.74 -0.10
C GLU A 201 1.80 2.87 -0.35
N VAL A 202 1.27 4.08 -0.27
CA VAL A 202 -0.17 4.38 -0.34
C VAL A 202 -0.47 5.16 -1.61
N TYR A 203 -1.44 4.70 -2.37
CA TYR A 203 -1.97 5.36 -3.57
C TYR A 203 -3.29 6.05 -3.26
N ARG A 204 -3.41 7.32 -3.64
CA ARG A 204 -4.64 8.10 -3.41
C ARG A 204 -5.83 7.52 -4.12
N PHE A 205 -5.64 7.04 -5.35
CA PHE A 205 -6.69 6.47 -6.18
C PHE A 205 -6.33 5.06 -6.62
N SER A 206 -7.36 4.23 -6.70
CA SER A 206 -7.34 2.88 -7.27
C SER A 206 -8.66 2.64 -8.02
N ASP A 207 -8.79 1.50 -8.68
CA ASP A 207 -10.07 1.06 -9.24
C ASP A 207 -11.18 1.00 -8.17
N GLY A 208 -10.84 0.73 -6.91
CA GLY A 208 -11.77 0.83 -5.76
C GLY A 208 -12.33 2.23 -5.54
N SER A 209 -11.66 3.28 -5.98
CA SER A 209 -12.15 4.66 -5.84
C SER A 209 -13.46 4.91 -6.58
N TYR A 210 -13.77 4.14 -7.62
CA TYR A 210 -15.05 4.20 -8.33
C TYR A 210 -16.24 3.71 -7.49
N LEU A 211 -15.97 2.87 -6.48
CA LEU A 211 -16.99 2.39 -5.55
C LEU A 211 -17.05 3.25 -4.28
N GLU A 212 -15.90 3.81 -3.88
CA GLU A 212 -15.77 4.57 -2.62
C GLU A 212 -16.12 6.04 -2.74
N GLY A 213 -16.10 6.58 -3.96
CA GLY A 213 -16.39 7.99 -4.26
C GLY A 213 -17.87 8.31 -4.40
N GLN A 214 -18.74 7.32 -4.31
CA GLN A 214 -20.18 7.51 -4.38
C GLN A 214 -20.75 7.70 -2.96
N ASP A 215 -20.83 8.94 -2.55
CA ASP A 215 -21.58 9.37 -1.36
C ASP A 215 -22.94 9.90 -1.84
N THR A 216 -23.73 9.01 -2.43
CA THR A 216 -25.12 9.27 -2.85
C THR A 216 -26.06 8.49 -1.98
#